data_355004868435d66a2be468b826a9875b
#
_entry.id   355004868435d66a2be468b826a9875b
#
_cell.length_a   1.000
_cell.length_b   1.000
_cell.length_c   1.000
_cell.angle_alpha   90.00
_cell.angle_beta   90.00
_cell.angle_gamma   90.00
#
_symmetry.space_group_name_H-M   'P 1'
#
loop_
_entity.id
_entity.type
_entity.pdbx_description
1 polymer ?
#
loop_
_entity_poly.entity_id
_entity_poly.type
_entity_poly.pdbx_seq_one_letter_code
_entity_poly.pdbx_strand_id
1 'polypeptide(L)'
;MKYAFFVGCTVLSRLPGYEKSARKLAEKLGVELLDMPGSGCCGTTYLETLDHKTGLAIAARNIAIAEEMGLDIVTVCNGCTEVLTKANKELKENPGLRAEVNEVLAEAGKEFNGTVEVKHLVRMLKEDVGLDAIKEKVEHSFRGFKVASHYGCHMLKPAEILMSDDPENPTVMDELVAATGAEPVEYPSKLECCAGPVMGVREAVTWSVGMDKVKEVQKYGDALVTACPFCYLTFERCQLMQENSPNLPVLHIPQLLGLAMGLDADEVGLSHNKVGAKTVAGRLEG
;
A
#
# COMPACT_ATOMS: atom_id res chain seq x y z
N MET A 1 -19.99 1.54 -0.70
CA MET A 1 -19.09 2.70 -0.56
C MET A 1 -18.37 2.92 -1.88
N LYS A 2 -18.01 4.18 -2.24
CA LYS A 2 -17.30 4.48 -3.49
C LYS A 2 -16.12 5.39 -3.22
N TYR A 3 -14.99 5.13 -3.90
CA TYR A 3 -13.76 5.91 -3.77
C TYR A 3 -13.12 6.15 -5.14
N ALA A 4 -12.43 7.28 -5.28
CA ALA A 4 -11.49 7.53 -6.36
C ALA A 4 -10.23 6.70 -6.09
N PHE A 5 -9.87 5.80 -7.01
CA PHE A 5 -8.77 4.87 -6.81
C PHE A 5 -7.47 5.40 -7.41
N PHE A 6 -6.59 5.86 -6.55
CA PHE A 6 -5.25 6.26 -6.96
C PHE A 6 -4.30 5.06 -6.96
N VAL A 7 -4.16 4.39 -8.10
CA VAL A 7 -3.37 3.16 -8.25
C VAL A 7 -1.88 3.40 -8.03
N GLY A 8 -1.36 4.54 -8.48
CA GLY A 8 0.06 4.88 -8.40
C GLY A 8 0.90 4.27 -9.52
N CYS A 9 1.96 4.99 -9.92
CA CYS A 9 2.76 4.68 -11.11
C CYS A 9 3.48 3.33 -11.04
N THR A 10 3.99 2.95 -9.86
CA THR A 10 4.74 1.68 -9.68
C THR A 10 3.82 0.47 -9.83
N VAL A 11 2.60 0.54 -9.35
CA VAL A 11 1.62 -0.54 -9.48
C VAL A 11 1.24 -0.71 -10.94
N LEU A 12 0.83 0.37 -11.61
CA LEU A 12 0.46 0.36 -13.04
C LEU A 12 1.57 -0.18 -13.94
N SER A 13 2.83 0.17 -13.67
CA SER A 13 3.95 -0.17 -14.56
C SER A 13 4.59 -1.53 -14.28
N ARG A 14 4.48 -2.06 -13.05
CA ARG A 14 5.30 -3.20 -12.61
C ARG A 14 4.56 -4.29 -11.86
N LEU A 15 3.38 -4.02 -11.29
CA LEU A 15 2.70 -4.89 -10.35
C LEU A 15 1.20 -5.07 -10.66
N PRO A 16 0.84 -5.63 -11.84
CA PRO A 16 -0.57 -5.78 -12.22
C PRO A 16 -1.36 -6.67 -11.23
N GLY A 17 -0.73 -7.65 -10.59
CA GLY A 17 -1.36 -8.46 -9.56
C GLY A 17 -1.75 -7.67 -8.31
N TYR A 18 -1.01 -6.61 -8.01
CA TYR A 18 -1.27 -5.71 -6.88
C TYR A 18 -2.58 -4.93 -7.06
N GLU A 19 -2.79 -4.35 -8.24
CA GLU A 19 -4.03 -3.66 -8.58
C GLU A 19 -5.22 -4.64 -8.66
N LYS A 20 -5.02 -5.77 -9.35
CA LYS A 20 -6.04 -6.82 -9.52
C LYS A 20 -6.59 -7.28 -8.17
N SER A 21 -5.70 -7.61 -7.23
CA SER A 21 -6.11 -8.06 -5.88
C SER A 21 -6.86 -6.98 -5.10
N ALA A 22 -6.43 -5.72 -5.19
CA ALA A 22 -7.08 -4.62 -4.50
C ALA A 22 -8.52 -4.40 -5.01
N ARG A 23 -8.72 -4.42 -6.33
CA ARG A 23 -10.05 -4.26 -6.94
C ARG A 23 -10.96 -5.45 -6.62
N LYS A 24 -10.46 -6.67 -6.72
CA LYS A 24 -11.25 -7.88 -6.42
C LYS A 24 -11.64 -7.97 -4.94
N LEU A 25 -10.73 -7.64 -4.03
CA LEU A 25 -11.04 -7.54 -2.61
C LEU A 25 -12.13 -6.49 -2.35
N ALA A 26 -11.98 -5.29 -2.91
CA ALA A 26 -12.95 -4.21 -2.76
C ALA A 26 -14.34 -4.65 -3.27
N GLU A 27 -14.41 -5.27 -4.45
CA GLU A 27 -15.64 -5.82 -5.02
C GLU A 27 -16.32 -6.84 -4.08
N LYS A 28 -15.54 -7.79 -3.52
CA LYS A 28 -16.02 -8.79 -2.55
C LYS A 28 -16.58 -8.15 -1.27
N LEU A 29 -16.04 -6.99 -0.89
CA LEU A 29 -16.48 -6.20 0.27
C LEU A 29 -17.59 -5.20 -0.04
N GLY A 30 -18.07 -5.10 -1.28
CA GLY A 30 -19.09 -4.14 -1.69
C GLY A 30 -18.57 -2.70 -1.77
N VAL A 31 -17.27 -2.52 -1.99
CA VAL A 31 -16.60 -1.24 -2.19
C VAL A 31 -16.31 -1.05 -3.68
N GLU A 32 -16.69 0.07 -4.24
CA GLU A 32 -16.45 0.43 -5.63
C GLU A 32 -15.23 1.36 -5.73
N LEU A 33 -14.18 0.88 -6.40
CA LEU A 33 -12.96 1.64 -6.68
C LEU A 33 -13.01 2.17 -8.11
N LEU A 34 -13.24 3.47 -8.27
CA LEU A 34 -13.39 4.14 -9.54
C LEU A 34 -12.04 4.69 -10.04
N ASP A 35 -11.76 4.49 -11.32
CA ASP A 35 -10.55 5.03 -11.93
C ASP A 35 -10.54 6.56 -11.85
N MET A 36 -9.34 7.14 -11.74
CA MET A 36 -9.09 8.57 -11.78
C MET A 36 -8.50 8.96 -13.16
N PRO A 37 -9.34 9.28 -14.16
CA PRO A 37 -8.86 9.59 -15.50
C PRO A 37 -7.93 10.80 -15.50
N GLY A 38 -6.77 10.67 -16.14
CA GLY A 38 -5.77 11.73 -16.20
C GLY A 38 -4.91 11.89 -14.94
N SER A 39 -5.08 11.05 -13.92
CA SER A 39 -4.14 11.03 -12.79
C SER A 39 -2.73 10.61 -13.25
N GLY A 40 -1.72 11.11 -12.54
CA GLY A 40 -0.32 10.83 -12.83
C GLY A 40 0.44 10.34 -11.60
N CYS A 41 1.77 10.42 -11.63
CA CYS A 41 2.59 10.15 -10.45
C CYS A 41 2.23 11.12 -9.32
N CYS A 42 2.28 10.67 -8.06
CA CYS A 42 2.11 11.56 -6.90
C CYS A 42 3.26 12.55 -6.69
N GLY A 43 4.37 12.36 -7.41
CA GLY A 43 5.59 13.17 -7.26
C GLY A 43 6.67 12.49 -6.43
N THR A 44 6.30 11.54 -5.57
CA THR A 44 7.16 10.94 -4.55
C THR A 44 7.80 11.97 -3.62
N THR A 45 8.45 11.54 -2.56
CA THR A 45 9.24 12.41 -1.67
C THR A 45 10.42 13.10 -2.37
N TYR A 46 10.83 12.63 -3.55
CA TYR A 46 11.92 13.24 -4.31
C TYR A 46 11.58 14.64 -4.82
N LEU A 47 10.41 14.84 -5.40
CA LEU A 47 10.03 16.16 -5.92
C LEU A 47 9.85 17.18 -4.80
N GLU A 48 9.27 16.77 -3.69
CA GLU A 48 9.16 17.61 -2.49
C GLU A 48 10.54 18.10 -2.02
N THR A 49 11.57 17.26 -2.10
CA THR A 49 12.93 17.60 -1.70
C THR A 49 13.63 18.53 -2.68
N LEU A 50 13.33 18.41 -3.98
CA LEU A 50 13.97 19.23 -5.04
C LEU A 50 13.28 20.58 -5.21
N ASP A 51 11.96 20.58 -5.22
CA ASP A 51 11.11 21.77 -5.35
C ASP A 51 9.76 21.50 -4.69
N HIS A 52 9.60 22.05 -3.50
CA HIS A 52 8.42 21.84 -2.67
C HIS A 52 7.13 22.28 -3.37
N LYS A 53 7.12 23.46 -4.00
CA LYS A 53 5.93 23.99 -4.69
C LYS A 53 5.53 23.12 -5.88
N THR A 54 6.49 22.67 -6.66
CA THR A 54 6.24 21.74 -7.78
C THR A 54 5.70 20.40 -7.25
N GLY A 55 6.26 19.86 -6.16
CA GLY A 55 5.77 18.65 -5.51
C GLY A 55 4.31 18.80 -5.07
N LEU A 56 3.98 19.91 -4.40
CA LEU A 56 2.61 20.24 -3.99
C LEU A 56 1.65 20.36 -5.18
N ALA A 57 2.05 21.05 -6.24
CA ALA A 57 1.22 21.23 -7.43
C ALA A 57 0.90 19.89 -8.11
N ILE A 58 1.87 18.97 -8.21
CA ILE A 58 1.64 17.63 -8.77
C ILE A 58 0.70 16.81 -7.90
N ALA A 59 0.88 16.84 -6.58
CA ALA A 59 0.00 16.15 -5.65
C ALA A 59 -1.42 16.73 -5.69
N ALA A 60 -1.54 18.06 -5.61
CA ALA A 60 -2.81 18.79 -5.64
C ALA A 60 -3.59 18.56 -6.94
N ARG A 61 -2.89 18.45 -8.09
CA ARG A 61 -3.52 18.10 -9.36
C ARG A 61 -4.24 16.75 -9.31
N ASN A 62 -3.62 15.75 -8.68
CA ASN A 62 -4.26 14.44 -8.52
C ASN A 62 -5.45 14.51 -7.55
N ILE A 63 -5.35 15.29 -6.48
CA ILE A 63 -6.44 15.50 -5.52
C ILE A 63 -7.61 16.21 -6.21
N ALA A 64 -7.35 17.26 -6.99
CA ALA A 64 -8.36 17.99 -7.74
C ALA A 64 -9.19 17.10 -8.69
N ILE A 65 -8.58 16.06 -9.28
CA ILE A 65 -9.31 15.07 -10.09
C ILE A 65 -10.34 14.31 -9.23
N ALA A 66 -9.98 13.90 -8.02
CA ALA A 66 -10.92 13.24 -7.11
C ALA A 66 -12.02 14.21 -6.61
N GLU A 67 -11.69 15.47 -6.40
CA GLU A 67 -12.66 16.52 -6.07
C GLU A 67 -13.70 16.72 -7.18
N GLU A 68 -13.27 16.72 -8.45
CA GLU A 68 -14.19 16.76 -9.60
C GLU A 68 -15.09 15.50 -9.66
N MET A 69 -14.62 14.36 -9.15
CA MET A 69 -15.44 13.15 -9.02
C MET A 69 -16.36 13.17 -7.81
N GLY A 70 -16.14 14.08 -6.85
CA GLY A 70 -16.86 14.15 -5.57
C GLY A 70 -16.59 12.93 -4.68
N LEU A 71 -15.38 12.35 -4.73
CA LEU A 71 -15.02 11.12 -4.04
C LEU A 71 -13.72 11.26 -3.25
N ASP A 72 -13.68 10.67 -2.07
CA ASP A 72 -12.44 10.49 -1.33
C ASP A 72 -11.48 9.55 -2.05
N ILE A 73 -10.18 9.75 -1.86
CA ILE A 73 -9.13 8.96 -2.51
C ILE A 73 -8.77 7.74 -1.65
N VAL A 74 -8.74 6.58 -2.28
CA VAL A 74 -8.08 5.38 -1.73
C VAL A 74 -6.85 5.04 -2.57
N THR A 75 -5.73 4.77 -1.89
CA THR A 75 -4.47 4.33 -2.52
C THR A 75 -3.97 3.03 -1.91
N VAL A 76 -3.13 2.32 -2.65
CA VAL A 76 -2.50 1.05 -2.25
C VAL A 76 -0.98 1.20 -2.07
N CYS A 77 -0.49 2.43 -1.95
CA CYS A 77 0.93 2.73 -1.84
C CYS A 77 1.17 3.70 -0.68
N ASN A 78 1.99 3.29 0.29
CA ASN A 78 2.33 4.13 1.44
C ASN A 78 2.90 5.49 1.04
N GLY A 79 3.85 5.51 0.09
CA GLY A 79 4.44 6.77 -0.37
C GLY A 79 3.44 7.68 -1.09
N CYS A 80 2.50 7.10 -1.86
CA CYS A 80 1.44 7.91 -2.47
C CYS A 80 0.48 8.45 -1.41
N THR A 81 0.12 7.63 -0.41
CA THR A 81 -0.73 8.08 0.71
C THR A 81 -0.07 9.24 1.44
N GLU A 82 1.20 9.10 1.81
CA GLU A 82 1.92 10.16 2.52
C GLU A 82 1.94 11.46 1.72
N VAL A 83 2.42 11.43 0.47
CA VAL A 83 2.54 12.63 -0.37
C VAL A 83 1.21 13.34 -0.57
N LEU A 84 0.15 12.57 -0.92
CA LEU A 84 -1.17 13.16 -1.13
C LEU A 84 -1.79 13.68 0.17
N THR A 85 -1.63 12.97 1.30
CA THR A 85 -2.16 13.42 2.59
C THR A 85 -1.45 14.66 3.10
N LYS A 86 -0.11 14.71 2.98
CA LYS A 86 0.68 15.90 3.33
C LYS A 86 0.27 17.12 2.52
N ALA A 87 0.21 16.98 1.21
CA ALA A 87 -0.20 18.06 0.32
C ALA A 87 -1.63 18.54 0.61
N ASN A 88 -2.56 17.60 0.82
CA ASN A 88 -3.95 17.91 1.16
C ASN A 88 -4.04 18.72 2.47
N LYS A 89 -3.32 18.29 3.52
CA LYS A 89 -3.29 18.98 4.80
C LYS A 89 -2.66 20.36 4.68
N GLU A 90 -1.47 20.46 4.10
CA GLU A 90 -0.71 21.71 3.99
C GLU A 90 -1.46 22.78 3.21
N LEU A 91 -2.11 22.40 2.10
CA LEU A 91 -2.89 23.33 1.29
C LEU A 91 -4.23 23.73 1.94
N LYS A 92 -4.83 22.84 2.76
CA LYS A 92 -5.99 23.18 3.59
C LYS A 92 -5.63 24.21 4.66
N GLU A 93 -4.50 24.04 5.32
CA GLU A 93 -4.03 24.86 6.45
C GLU A 93 -3.39 26.19 6.01
N ASN A 94 -2.91 26.30 4.75
CA ASN A 94 -2.23 27.49 4.23
C ASN A 94 -2.94 28.08 2.99
N PRO A 95 -3.90 29.00 3.16
CA PRO A 95 -4.63 29.61 2.05
C PRO A 95 -3.75 30.37 1.05
N GLY A 96 -2.63 30.98 1.49
CA GLY A 96 -1.70 31.69 0.62
C GLY A 96 -0.99 30.72 -0.33
N LEU A 97 -0.43 29.65 0.21
CA LEU A 97 0.23 28.59 -0.58
C LEU A 97 -0.77 27.89 -1.51
N ARG A 98 -2.00 27.65 -1.03
CA ARG A 98 -3.08 27.10 -1.87
C ARG A 98 -3.38 28.00 -3.08
N ALA A 99 -3.44 29.31 -2.89
CA ALA A 99 -3.66 30.26 -4.00
C ALA A 99 -2.52 30.18 -5.03
N GLU A 100 -1.27 30.18 -4.57
CA GLU A 100 -0.11 30.04 -5.45
C GLU A 100 -0.07 28.70 -6.22
N VAL A 101 -0.47 27.59 -5.58
CA VAL A 101 -0.57 26.28 -6.23
C VAL A 101 -1.72 26.28 -7.24
N ASN A 102 -2.86 26.88 -6.90
CA ASN A 102 -4.01 26.97 -7.81
C ASN A 102 -3.72 27.83 -9.05
N GLU A 103 -2.85 28.86 -8.96
CA GLU A 103 -2.38 29.58 -10.15
C GLU A 103 -1.69 28.63 -11.15
N VAL A 104 -0.87 27.70 -10.65
CA VAL A 104 -0.21 26.69 -11.49
C VAL A 104 -1.22 25.67 -12.03
N LEU A 105 -2.15 25.22 -11.19
CA LEU A 105 -3.17 24.23 -11.58
C LEU A 105 -4.14 24.77 -12.64
N ALA A 106 -4.40 26.07 -12.64
CA ALA A 106 -5.27 26.72 -13.61
C ALA A 106 -4.77 26.54 -15.06
N GLU A 107 -3.47 26.46 -15.28
CA GLU A 107 -2.88 26.17 -16.61
C GLU A 107 -3.28 24.77 -17.13
N ALA A 108 -3.57 23.84 -16.21
CA ALA A 108 -4.06 22.50 -16.52
C ALA A 108 -5.60 22.37 -16.41
N GLY A 109 -6.31 23.50 -16.23
CA GLY A 109 -7.75 23.53 -16.04
C GLY A 109 -8.22 22.85 -14.76
N LYS A 110 -7.41 22.90 -13.69
CA LYS A 110 -7.68 22.27 -12.39
C LYS A 110 -7.67 23.31 -11.27
N GLU A 111 -8.36 22.98 -10.19
CA GLU A 111 -8.37 23.77 -8.96
C GLU A 111 -8.44 22.83 -7.76
N PHE A 112 -7.59 23.03 -6.76
CA PHE A 112 -7.62 22.33 -5.49
C PHE A 112 -8.51 23.10 -4.50
N ASN A 113 -9.54 22.45 -3.97
CA ASN A 113 -10.51 23.03 -3.05
C ASN A 113 -10.40 22.47 -1.62
N GLY A 114 -9.73 21.34 -1.42
CA GLY A 114 -9.56 20.68 -0.12
C GLY A 114 -10.83 19.96 0.36
N THR A 115 -11.65 19.46 -0.55
CA THR A 115 -12.99 18.90 -0.24
C THR A 115 -12.97 17.39 0.00
N VAL A 116 -11.89 16.69 -0.38
CA VAL A 116 -11.78 15.23 -0.25
C VAL A 116 -10.70 14.83 0.75
N GLU A 117 -10.79 13.59 1.23
CA GLU A 117 -9.81 12.96 2.08
C GLU A 117 -8.99 11.93 1.30
N VAL A 118 -7.79 11.59 1.84
CA VAL A 118 -6.91 10.57 1.29
C VAL A 118 -6.70 9.48 2.33
N LYS A 119 -7.01 8.24 1.95
CA LYS A 119 -6.82 7.07 2.82
C LYS A 119 -5.95 6.01 2.14
N HIS A 120 -5.14 5.32 2.91
CA HIS A 120 -4.57 4.05 2.47
C HIS A 120 -5.64 2.95 2.51
N LEU A 121 -5.59 1.99 1.58
CA LEU A 121 -6.53 0.86 1.53
C LEU A 121 -6.65 0.12 2.89
N VAL A 122 -5.54 -0.08 3.58
CA VAL A 122 -5.51 -0.72 4.92
C VAL A 122 -6.35 0.08 5.92
N ARG A 123 -6.25 1.40 5.91
CA ARG A 123 -7.03 2.28 6.78
C ARG A 123 -8.52 2.22 6.42
N MET A 124 -8.84 2.27 5.14
CA MET A 124 -10.22 2.13 4.64
C MET A 124 -10.83 0.78 5.06
N LEU A 125 -10.06 -0.30 4.95
CA LEU A 125 -10.53 -1.63 5.37
C LEU A 125 -10.85 -1.68 6.87
N LYS A 126 -10.03 -1.03 7.73
CA LYS A 126 -10.29 -1.01 9.18
C LYS A 126 -11.41 -0.06 9.57
N GLU A 127 -11.39 1.18 9.07
CA GLU A 127 -12.28 2.25 9.53
C GLU A 127 -13.66 2.21 8.87
N ASP A 128 -13.69 1.99 7.56
CA ASP A 128 -14.91 2.16 6.76
C ASP A 128 -15.63 0.83 6.52
N VAL A 129 -14.88 -0.28 6.33
CA VAL A 129 -15.45 -1.63 6.19
C VAL A 129 -15.64 -2.29 7.55
N GLY A 130 -14.61 -2.25 8.39
CA GLY A 130 -14.60 -2.86 9.73
C GLY A 130 -14.14 -4.32 9.74
N LEU A 131 -13.39 -4.68 10.80
CA LEU A 131 -12.81 -6.02 10.93
C LEU A 131 -13.87 -7.14 11.03
N ASP A 132 -15.01 -6.86 11.63
CA ASP A 132 -16.06 -7.88 11.78
C ASP A 132 -16.69 -8.22 10.43
N ALA A 133 -16.99 -7.22 9.59
CA ALA A 133 -17.47 -7.44 8.23
C ALA A 133 -16.45 -8.19 7.35
N ILE A 134 -15.16 -7.97 7.59
CA ILE A 134 -14.08 -8.73 6.93
C ILE A 134 -14.10 -10.20 7.38
N LYS A 135 -14.16 -10.45 8.70
CA LYS A 135 -14.21 -11.81 9.27
C LYS A 135 -15.42 -12.61 8.79
N GLU A 136 -16.59 -11.97 8.70
CA GLU A 136 -17.82 -12.62 8.22
C GLU A 136 -17.72 -13.11 6.77
N LYS A 137 -16.81 -12.53 5.98
CA LYS A 137 -16.59 -12.93 4.58
C LYS A 137 -15.47 -13.94 4.39
N VAL A 138 -14.81 -14.38 5.46
CA VAL A 138 -13.76 -15.40 5.38
C VAL A 138 -14.39 -16.76 5.12
N GLU A 139 -14.04 -17.37 4.00
CA GLU A 139 -14.47 -18.69 3.56
C GLU A 139 -13.37 -19.75 3.77
N HIS A 140 -12.11 -19.35 3.64
CA HIS A 140 -10.93 -20.19 3.81
C HIS A 140 -10.00 -19.63 4.89
N SER A 141 -9.91 -20.33 6.02
CA SER A 141 -9.07 -19.89 7.13
C SER A 141 -7.61 -20.27 6.93
N PHE A 142 -6.72 -19.30 7.09
CA PHE A 142 -5.26 -19.53 7.13
C PHE A 142 -4.76 -20.03 8.50
N ARG A 143 -5.54 -20.84 9.21
CA ARG A 143 -5.19 -21.36 10.54
C ARG A 143 -3.83 -22.07 10.51
N GLY A 144 -2.94 -21.70 11.46
CA GLY A 144 -1.61 -22.24 11.58
C GLY A 144 -0.61 -21.72 10.54
N PHE A 145 -0.99 -20.70 9.74
CA PHE A 145 -0.08 -20.00 8.85
C PHE A 145 0.42 -18.71 9.54
N LYS A 146 1.71 -18.63 9.74
CA LYS A 146 2.36 -17.52 10.44
C LYS A 146 2.73 -16.43 9.45
N VAL A 147 2.19 -15.23 9.64
CA VAL A 147 2.36 -14.12 8.70
C VAL A 147 2.98 -12.92 9.40
N ALA A 148 4.14 -12.48 8.90
CA ALA A 148 4.80 -11.27 9.35
C ALA A 148 4.25 -10.06 8.59
N SER A 149 3.86 -9.01 9.31
CA SER A 149 3.40 -7.75 8.70
C SER A 149 4.56 -6.76 8.56
N HIS A 150 4.76 -6.23 7.35
CA HIS A 150 5.66 -5.10 7.12
C HIS A 150 4.85 -3.85 6.80
N TYR A 151 4.73 -2.98 7.77
CA TYR A 151 3.95 -1.73 7.66
C TYR A 151 4.55 -0.75 6.65
N GLY A 152 5.90 -0.65 6.63
CA GLY A 152 6.60 0.37 5.87
C GLY A 152 6.53 1.74 6.54
N CYS A 153 7.62 2.52 6.38
CA CYS A 153 7.79 3.79 7.08
C CYS A 153 6.72 4.84 6.72
N HIS A 154 6.37 4.98 5.44
CA HIS A 154 5.41 5.97 4.95
C HIS A 154 3.92 5.62 5.21
N MET A 155 3.62 4.54 5.90
CA MET A 155 2.29 4.27 6.44
C MET A 155 2.09 4.88 7.81
N LEU A 156 3.18 4.96 8.60
CA LEU A 156 3.15 5.27 10.01
C LEU A 156 3.69 6.67 10.32
N LYS A 157 4.59 7.20 9.50
CA LYS A 157 5.33 8.46 9.77
C LYS A 157 5.26 9.42 8.58
N PRO A 158 4.99 10.71 8.82
CA PRO A 158 4.76 11.36 10.12
C PRO A 158 3.37 11.05 10.69
N ALA A 159 3.30 10.60 11.94
CA ALA A 159 2.07 10.09 12.57
C ALA A 159 0.97 11.15 12.69
N GLU A 160 1.36 12.40 12.98
CA GLU A 160 0.45 13.56 13.11
C GLU A 160 -0.24 13.97 11.81
N ILE A 161 0.22 13.44 10.68
CA ILE A 161 -0.38 13.69 9.35
C ILE A 161 -1.16 12.46 8.89
N LEU A 162 -0.54 11.29 8.96
CA LEU A 162 -1.11 10.07 8.38
C LEU A 162 -2.22 9.47 9.24
N MET A 163 -2.09 9.55 10.57
CA MET A 163 -3.09 9.07 11.54
C MET A 163 -3.57 7.65 11.24
N SER A 164 -2.69 6.81 10.70
CA SER A 164 -3.04 5.47 10.23
C SER A 164 -3.05 4.42 11.34
N ASP A 165 -2.12 4.55 12.30
CA ASP A 165 -1.93 3.63 13.42
C ASP A 165 -0.91 4.23 14.42
N ASP A 166 -0.68 3.56 15.55
CA ASP A 166 0.42 3.88 16.46
C ASP A 166 1.77 3.68 15.76
N PRO A 167 2.63 4.71 15.62
CA PRO A 167 3.88 4.60 14.88
C PRO A 167 4.94 3.73 15.56
N GLU A 168 4.80 3.46 16.86
CA GLU A 168 5.76 2.68 17.65
C GLU A 168 5.24 1.26 17.96
N ASN A 169 3.91 1.07 17.95
CA ASN A 169 3.29 -0.24 18.18
C ASN A 169 2.05 -0.44 17.28
N PRO A 170 2.22 -0.46 15.95
CA PRO A 170 1.09 -0.58 15.04
C PRO A 170 0.44 -1.97 15.09
N THR A 171 -0.88 -2.00 14.95
CA THR A 171 -1.69 -3.23 15.03
C THR A 171 -2.58 -3.48 13.82
N VAL A 172 -2.87 -2.46 13.01
CA VAL A 172 -3.91 -2.52 11.98
C VAL A 172 -3.67 -3.63 10.94
N MET A 173 -2.44 -3.84 10.49
CA MET A 173 -2.14 -4.91 9.54
C MET A 173 -2.19 -6.28 10.21
N ASP A 174 -1.74 -6.39 11.45
CA ASP A 174 -1.80 -7.64 12.22
C ASP A 174 -3.25 -8.05 12.52
N GLU A 175 -4.12 -7.09 12.80
CA GLU A 175 -5.56 -7.33 12.97
C GLU A 175 -6.21 -7.82 11.67
N LEU A 176 -5.82 -7.26 10.51
CA LEU A 176 -6.28 -7.73 9.20
C LEU A 176 -5.74 -9.12 8.88
N VAL A 177 -4.48 -9.41 9.21
CA VAL A 177 -3.91 -10.77 9.12
C VAL A 177 -4.68 -11.73 10.00
N ALA A 178 -4.89 -11.40 11.28
CA ALA A 178 -5.65 -12.22 12.21
C ALA A 178 -7.10 -12.46 11.75
N ALA A 179 -7.73 -11.49 11.09
CA ALA A 179 -9.07 -11.62 10.53
C ALA A 179 -9.17 -12.74 9.48
N THR A 180 -8.07 -13.12 8.81
CA THR A 180 -8.02 -14.27 7.87
C THR A 180 -7.87 -15.63 8.56
N GLY A 181 -7.73 -15.66 9.90
CA GLY A 181 -7.40 -16.85 10.66
C GLY A 181 -5.90 -17.18 10.70
N ALA A 182 -5.06 -16.41 10.02
CA ALA A 182 -3.61 -16.52 10.13
C ALA A 182 -3.11 -16.00 11.48
N GLU A 183 -1.90 -16.42 11.86
CA GLU A 183 -1.22 -15.98 13.09
C GLU A 183 -0.26 -14.83 12.76
N PRO A 184 -0.55 -13.57 13.15
CA PRO A 184 0.41 -12.49 13.00
C PRO A 184 1.60 -12.72 13.93
N VAL A 185 2.81 -12.49 13.42
CA VAL A 185 4.04 -12.72 14.18
C VAL A 185 4.87 -11.46 14.35
N GLU A 186 5.44 -11.31 15.54
CA GLU A 186 6.39 -10.25 15.85
C GLU A 186 7.80 -10.65 15.41
N TYR A 187 8.58 -9.65 14.94
CA TYR A 187 9.99 -9.82 14.59
C TYR A 187 10.74 -8.49 14.76
N PRO A 188 12.03 -8.51 15.10
CA PRO A 188 12.78 -7.33 15.51
C PRO A 188 12.74 -6.16 14.54
N SER A 189 12.92 -6.41 13.23
CA SER A 189 12.98 -5.35 12.20
C SER A 189 11.61 -4.95 11.62
N LYS A 190 10.49 -5.24 12.28
CA LYS A 190 9.12 -5.00 11.79
C LYS A 190 8.91 -3.55 11.30
N LEU A 191 9.41 -2.57 12.04
CA LEU A 191 9.26 -1.15 11.77
C LEU A 191 10.42 -0.53 10.97
N GLU A 192 11.47 -1.29 10.67
CA GLU A 192 12.59 -0.79 9.90
C GLU A 192 12.25 -0.60 8.42
N CYS A 193 12.90 0.37 7.79
CA CYS A 193 12.71 0.68 6.37
C CYS A 193 13.12 -0.50 5.47
N CYS A 194 12.39 -0.70 4.38
CA CYS A 194 12.75 -1.67 3.33
C CYS A 194 13.88 -1.20 2.40
N ALA A 195 14.35 0.05 2.54
CA ALA A 195 15.27 0.72 1.64
C ALA A 195 14.82 0.82 0.16
N GLY A 196 13.54 0.59 -0.14
CA GLY A 196 13.00 0.67 -1.51
C GLY A 196 13.29 1.98 -2.24
N PRO A 197 13.16 3.17 -1.62
CA PRO A 197 13.51 4.45 -2.25
C PRO A 197 14.99 4.60 -2.62
N VAL A 198 15.89 3.87 -1.96
CA VAL A 198 17.34 3.89 -2.26
C VAL A 198 17.69 3.11 -3.52
N MET A 199 16.77 2.28 -4.03
CA MET A 199 16.99 1.42 -5.21
C MET A 199 17.51 2.18 -6.43
N GLY A 200 17.00 3.39 -6.68
CA GLY A 200 17.42 4.21 -7.82
C GLY A 200 18.82 4.83 -7.69
N VAL A 201 19.40 4.82 -6.48
CA VAL A 201 20.71 5.45 -6.19
C VAL A 201 21.78 4.43 -5.85
N ARG A 202 21.43 3.44 -5.03
CA ARG A 202 22.33 2.39 -4.53
C ARG A 202 21.59 1.06 -4.43
N GLU A 203 21.36 0.43 -5.57
CA GLU A 203 20.62 -0.82 -5.70
C GLU A 203 21.14 -1.94 -4.78
N ALA A 204 22.46 -2.09 -4.67
CA ALA A 204 23.07 -3.09 -3.81
C ALA A 204 22.70 -2.92 -2.32
N VAL A 205 22.55 -1.68 -1.83
CA VAL A 205 22.11 -1.41 -0.46
C VAL A 205 20.67 -1.87 -0.27
N THR A 206 19.80 -1.59 -1.23
CA THR A 206 18.39 -2.02 -1.19
C THR A 206 18.28 -3.54 -1.12
N TRP A 207 19.05 -4.26 -1.94
CA TRP A 207 19.02 -5.73 -1.94
C TRP A 207 19.59 -6.33 -0.65
N SER A 208 20.64 -5.74 -0.07
CA SER A 208 21.19 -6.19 1.21
C SER A 208 20.18 -6.02 2.34
N VAL A 209 19.63 -4.81 2.51
CA VAL A 209 18.63 -4.53 3.57
C VAL A 209 17.38 -5.39 3.41
N GLY A 210 16.90 -5.53 2.16
CA GLY A 210 15.75 -6.38 1.87
C GLY A 210 15.99 -7.86 2.23
N MET A 211 17.16 -8.39 1.88
CA MET A 211 17.50 -9.78 2.16
C MET A 211 17.72 -10.05 3.65
N ASP A 212 18.31 -9.11 4.38
CA ASP A 212 18.49 -9.25 5.83
C ASP A 212 17.14 -9.38 6.53
N LYS A 213 16.17 -8.54 6.12
CA LYS A 213 14.79 -8.62 6.63
C LYS A 213 14.12 -9.94 6.23
N VAL A 214 14.21 -10.38 4.99
CA VAL A 214 13.63 -11.66 4.53
C VAL A 214 14.20 -12.84 5.33
N LYS A 215 15.51 -12.88 5.54
CA LYS A 215 16.17 -13.92 6.36
C LYS A 215 15.75 -13.85 7.83
N GLU A 216 15.49 -12.67 8.35
CA GLU A 216 14.98 -12.53 9.70
C GLU A 216 13.54 -13.04 9.79
N VAL A 217 12.63 -12.56 8.92
CA VAL A 217 11.23 -12.97 8.91
C VAL A 217 11.06 -14.48 8.80
N GLN A 218 11.88 -15.15 7.97
CA GLN A 218 11.86 -16.61 7.82
C GLN A 218 12.02 -17.39 9.13
N LYS A 219 12.61 -16.77 10.16
CA LYS A 219 12.78 -17.40 11.48
C LYS A 219 11.49 -17.38 12.31
N TYR A 220 10.56 -16.49 11.97
CA TYR A 220 9.36 -16.22 12.75
C TYR A 220 8.06 -16.57 12.02
N GLY A 221 8.04 -16.43 10.68
CA GLY A 221 6.84 -16.57 9.88
C GLY A 221 7.04 -17.35 8.59
N ASP A 222 5.93 -17.81 8.04
CA ASP A 222 5.83 -18.57 6.79
C ASP A 222 5.69 -17.65 5.57
N ALA A 223 5.28 -16.39 5.77
CA ALA A 223 5.12 -15.38 4.73
C ALA A 223 5.30 -13.97 5.28
N LEU A 224 5.61 -13.03 4.38
CA LEU A 224 5.69 -11.59 4.65
C LEU A 224 4.56 -10.88 3.89
N VAL A 225 3.72 -10.12 4.59
CA VAL A 225 2.69 -9.29 3.96
C VAL A 225 3.06 -7.82 4.00
N THR A 226 2.80 -7.09 2.92
CA THR A 226 3.10 -5.67 2.78
C THR A 226 1.88 -4.87 2.33
N ALA A 227 1.93 -3.56 2.59
CA ALA A 227 0.94 -2.59 2.12
C ALA A 227 1.50 -1.60 1.07
N CYS A 228 2.77 -1.76 0.68
CA CYS A 228 3.46 -0.82 -0.20
C CYS A 228 4.13 -1.54 -1.39
N PRO A 229 3.92 -1.08 -2.63
CA PRO A 229 4.53 -1.67 -3.82
C PRO A 229 6.06 -1.60 -3.82
N PHE A 230 6.67 -0.58 -3.23
CA PHE A 230 8.13 -0.50 -3.10
C PHE A 230 8.67 -1.55 -2.14
N CYS A 231 8.01 -1.74 -0.99
CA CYS A 231 8.39 -2.78 -0.03
C CYS A 231 8.24 -4.18 -0.66
N TYR A 232 7.12 -4.42 -1.34
CA TYR A 232 6.88 -5.65 -2.07
C TYR A 232 8.00 -5.94 -3.07
N LEU A 233 8.32 -4.97 -3.95
CA LEU A 233 9.39 -5.10 -4.94
C LEU A 233 10.75 -5.38 -4.30
N THR A 234 11.07 -4.70 -3.19
CA THR A 234 12.34 -4.93 -2.49
C THR A 234 12.44 -6.37 -1.99
N PHE A 235 11.43 -6.85 -1.27
CA PHE A 235 11.47 -8.18 -0.64
C PHE A 235 11.32 -9.32 -1.65
N GLU A 236 10.66 -9.11 -2.76
CA GLU A 236 10.60 -10.09 -3.83
C GLU A 236 11.91 -10.12 -4.62
N ARG A 237 12.39 -8.96 -5.08
CA ARG A 237 13.57 -8.89 -5.95
C ARG A 237 14.87 -9.26 -5.26
N CYS A 238 15.07 -8.88 -3.99
CA CYS A 238 16.28 -9.27 -3.27
C CYS A 238 16.44 -10.80 -3.23
N GLN A 239 15.33 -11.55 -3.18
CA GLN A 239 15.36 -13.01 -3.21
C GLN A 239 15.70 -13.56 -4.60
N LEU A 240 15.26 -12.89 -5.68
CA LEU A 240 15.57 -13.30 -7.05
C LEU A 240 17.02 -13.02 -7.45
N MET A 241 17.68 -12.08 -6.77
CA MET A 241 19.06 -11.68 -7.04
C MET A 241 20.11 -12.53 -6.29
N GLN A 242 19.69 -13.44 -5.43
CA GLN A 242 20.60 -14.27 -4.63
C GLN A 242 20.34 -15.76 -4.86
N GLU A 243 21.41 -16.49 -5.13
CA GLU A 243 21.41 -17.95 -5.06
C GLU A 243 21.13 -18.41 -3.61
N ASN A 244 20.38 -19.47 -3.44
CA ASN A 244 19.97 -20.01 -2.13
C ASN A 244 19.14 -19.01 -1.28
N SER A 245 18.29 -18.22 -1.91
CA SER A 245 17.36 -17.36 -1.19
C SER A 245 16.33 -18.19 -0.39
N PRO A 246 15.75 -17.61 0.69
CA PRO A 246 14.76 -18.29 1.52
C PRO A 246 13.52 -18.77 0.79
N ASN A 247 13.19 -18.20 -0.37
CA ASN A 247 11.94 -18.41 -1.09
C ASN A 247 10.70 -18.10 -0.23
N LEU A 248 10.83 -17.11 0.67
CA LEU A 248 9.78 -16.65 1.55
C LEU A 248 8.68 -15.97 0.73
N PRO A 249 7.42 -16.42 0.77
CA PRO A 249 6.32 -15.75 0.11
C PRO A 249 6.21 -14.28 0.53
N VAL A 250 6.10 -13.39 -0.44
CA VAL A 250 5.80 -11.97 -0.21
C VAL A 250 4.45 -11.69 -0.81
N LEU A 251 3.51 -11.23 0.00
CA LEU A 251 2.14 -10.93 -0.41
C LEU A 251 1.82 -9.45 -0.24
N HIS A 252 0.92 -8.97 -1.06
CA HIS A 252 0.18 -7.76 -0.82
C HIS A 252 -1.02 -8.05 0.09
N ILE A 253 -1.34 -7.18 1.04
CA ILE A 253 -2.43 -7.44 2.00
C ILE A 253 -3.76 -7.81 1.33
N PRO A 254 -4.21 -7.19 0.22
CA PRO A 254 -5.39 -7.65 -0.52
C PRO A 254 -5.30 -9.07 -1.07
N GLN A 255 -4.11 -9.60 -1.38
CA GLN A 255 -3.97 -10.99 -1.82
C GLN A 255 -4.33 -11.94 -0.67
N LEU A 256 -3.77 -11.73 0.51
CA LEU A 256 -4.05 -12.56 1.68
C LEU A 256 -5.54 -12.52 2.05
N LEU A 257 -6.12 -11.33 2.13
CA LEU A 257 -7.54 -11.16 2.45
C LEU A 257 -8.45 -11.76 1.37
N GLY A 258 -8.14 -11.51 0.09
CA GLY A 258 -8.92 -12.04 -1.03
C GLY A 258 -8.95 -13.56 -1.05
N LEU A 259 -7.80 -14.21 -0.86
CA LEU A 259 -7.69 -15.67 -0.75
C LEU A 259 -8.50 -16.20 0.44
N ALA A 260 -8.42 -15.57 1.60
CA ALA A 260 -9.23 -15.94 2.76
C ALA A 260 -10.73 -15.81 2.49
N MET A 261 -11.15 -14.86 1.67
CA MET A 261 -12.55 -14.65 1.27
C MET A 261 -12.99 -15.50 0.08
N GLY A 262 -12.23 -16.51 -0.31
CA GLY A 262 -12.60 -17.46 -1.36
C GLY A 262 -12.35 -16.97 -2.80
N LEU A 263 -11.61 -15.87 -3.00
CA LEU A 263 -11.11 -15.52 -4.32
C LEU A 263 -9.99 -16.49 -4.73
N ASP A 264 -9.98 -16.90 -5.99
CA ASP A 264 -8.95 -17.82 -6.45
C ASP A 264 -7.59 -17.13 -6.67
N ALA A 265 -6.56 -17.94 -6.85
CA ALA A 265 -5.18 -17.46 -7.02
C ALA A 265 -5.02 -16.52 -8.24
N ASP A 266 -5.79 -16.74 -9.31
CA ASP A 266 -5.76 -15.86 -10.48
C ASP A 266 -6.47 -14.55 -10.19
N GLU A 267 -7.65 -14.58 -9.55
CA GLU A 267 -8.41 -13.37 -9.19
C GLU A 267 -7.58 -12.41 -8.32
N VAL A 268 -6.81 -12.93 -7.37
CA VAL A 268 -5.89 -12.09 -6.58
C VAL A 268 -4.55 -11.83 -7.26
N GLY A 269 -4.37 -12.29 -8.51
CA GLY A 269 -3.16 -12.08 -9.29
C GLY A 269 -1.92 -12.74 -8.69
N LEU A 270 -2.06 -13.86 -7.97
CA LEU A 270 -0.95 -14.56 -7.31
C LEU A 270 0.09 -15.09 -8.32
N SER A 271 -0.32 -15.37 -9.56
CA SER A 271 0.57 -15.78 -10.66
C SER A 271 1.63 -14.74 -11.02
N HIS A 272 1.43 -13.47 -10.64
CA HIS A 272 2.42 -12.41 -10.83
C HIS A 272 3.51 -12.40 -9.76
N ASN A 273 3.30 -13.04 -8.61
CA ASN A 273 4.31 -13.17 -7.56
C ASN A 273 5.41 -14.13 -8.04
N LYS A 274 6.67 -13.73 -7.92
CA LYS A 274 7.81 -14.50 -8.41
C LYS A 274 8.39 -15.45 -7.38
N VAL A 275 8.08 -15.21 -6.09
CA VAL A 275 8.64 -15.95 -4.96
C VAL A 275 7.52 -16.54 -4.11
N GLY A 276 7.60 -17.83 -3.81
CA GLY A 276 6.76 -18.49 -2.81
C GLY A 276 5.26 -18.63 -3.11
N ALA A 277 4.79 -18.20 -4.30
CA ALA A 277 3.34 -18.22 -4.63
C ALA A 277 2.70 -19.60 -4.48
N LYS A 278 3.41 -20.66 -4.87
CA LYS A 278 2.92 -22.05 -4.75
C LYS A 278 2.71 -22.49 -3.30
N THR A 279 3.53 -22.00 -2.37
CA THR A 279 3.41 -22.30 -0.95
C THR A 279 2.10 -21.74 -0.39
N VAL A 280 1.73 -20.54 -0.82
CA VAL A 280 0.47 -19.90 -0.39
C VAL A 280 -0.74 -20.58 -1.01
N ALA A 281 -0.70 -20.87 -2.31
CA ALA A 281 -1.77 -21.60 -3.01
C ALA A 281 -2.04 -22.96 -2.38
N GLY A 282 -1.00 -23.72 -2.05
CA GLY A 282 -1.13 -25.04 -1.42
C GLY A 282 -1.78 -25.03 0.00
N ARG A 283 -1.82 -23.85 0.65
CA ARG A 283 -2.53 -23.71 1.94
C ARG A 283 -4.04 -23.60 1.81
N LEU A 284 -4.54 -23.28 0.62
CA LEU A 284 -5.98 -23.18 0.35
C LEU A 284 -6.60 -24.53 -0.01
N GLU A 285 -5.78 -25.53 -0.40
CA GLU A 285 -6.22 -26.85 -0.83
C GLU A 285 -6.33 -27.88 0.33
N GLY A 286 -5.95 -27.52 1.53
CA GLY A 286 -5.94 -28.35 2.76
C GLY A 286 -6.94 -27.88 3.79
#